data_3111b79baf2970fdf13c8e81a5a7235a
#
_entry.id   3111b79baf2970fdf13c8e81a5a7235a
#
_cell.length_a   1.000
_cell.length_b   1.000
_cell.length_c   1.000
_cell.angle_alpha   90.00
_cell.angle_beta   90.00
_cell.angle_gamma   90.00
#
_symmetry.space_group_name_H-M   'P 1'
#
loop_
_entity.id
_entity.type
_entity.pdbx_description
1 polymer ?
#
loop_
_entity_poly.entity_id
_entity_poly.type
_entity_poly.pdbx_seq_one_letter_code
_entity_poly.pdbx_strand_id
1 'polypeptide(L)'
;LAGPRLPPLRPPETGKALKVTALAFLKIAVFFLLVLAVTKPLGLHMRRVFSGERTFLDPVLCPVERLVYRLGGVDPKKEQDWKAYASSMLVFSVLGVLGVYAFERLQHLLPLNPDRLPAVPPALAWNTAISFVTNTNWQAYAGEATMSHLTQMAALALQNFLSAATGIAIAVAVIRGIARTEAKTIGSFWVDLTRSTLRVLLPISL
;
A
#
# COMPACT_ATOMS: atom_id res chain seq x y z
N LEU A 1 18.88 54.00 -8.88
CA LEU A 1 17.56 53.30 -8.88
C LEU A 1 17.45 52.47 -7.59
N ALA A 2 16.79 53.01 -6.54
CA ALA A 2 16.56 52.32 -5.29
C ALA A 2 15.43 51.27 -5.51
N GLY A 3 15.75 49.98 -5.41
CA GLY A 3 14.77 48.92 -5.48
C GLY A 3 13.78 48.95 -4.29
N PRO A 4 12.59 48.33 -4.44
CA PRO A 4 11.58 48.34 -3.38
C PRO A 4 12.12 47.71 -2.08
N ARG A 5 12.05 48.46 -1.00
CA ARG A 5 12.42 47.95 0.35
C ARG A 5 11.41 46.90 0.77
N LEU A 6 11.87 45.67 0.98
CA LEU A 6 11.03 44.64 1.58
C LEU A 6 10.57 45.08 3.00
N PRO A 7 9.32 44.86 3.35
CA PRO A 7 8.85 45.14 4.70
C PRO A 7 9.63 44.30 5.72
N PRO A 8 9.90 44.81 6.91
CA PRO A 8 10.61 44.09 7.94
C PRO A 8 9.85 42.78 8.28
N LEU A 9 10.58 41.67 8.31
CA LEU A 9 10.04 40.39 8.76
C LEU A 9 9.50 40.55 10.18
N ARG A 10 8.22 40.26 10.36
CA ARG A 10 7.65 40.20 11.72
C ARG A 10 8.44 39.15 12.50
N PRO A 11 8.88 39.49 13.73
CA PRO A 11 9.50 38.47 14.56
C PRO A 11 8.51 37.32 14.78
N PRO A 12 8.97 36.07 14.84
CA PRO A 12 8.09 34.96 15.15
C PRO A 12 7.38 35.24 16.46
N GLU A 13 6.07 35.08 16.51
CA GLU A 13 5.28 35.21 17.76
C GLU A 13 5.74 34.09 18.73
N THR A 14 6.85 34.32 19.38
CA THR A 14 7.36 33.49 20.47
C THR A 14 6.45 33.75 21.67
N GLY A 15 5.46 32.88 21.87
CA GLY A 15 4.68 33.00 23.10
C GLY A 15 3.30 32.35 23.14
N LYS A 16 2.77 31.81 22.02
CA LYS A 16 1.64 30.90 22.11
C LYS A 16 2.16 29.48 22.34
N ALA A 17 2.62 29.17 23.56
CA ALA A 17 2.66 27.78 24.00
C ALA A 17 1.31 27.16 23.59
N LEU A 18 1.32 26.13 22.74
CA LEU A 18 0.12 25.39 22.37
C LEU A 18 -0.50 24.91 23.69
N LYS A 19 -1.51 25.62 24.19
CA LYS A 19 -2.30 25.12 25.31
C LYS A 19 -3.00 23.89 24.78
N VAL A 20 -2.43 22.72 25.06
CA VAL A 20 -3.08 21.45 24.76
C VAL A 20 -4.37 21.43 25.53
N THR A 21 -5.48 21.67 24.85
CA THR A 21 -6.79 21.77 25.47
C THR A 21 -7.25 20.41 25.95
N ALA A 22 -8.12 20.35 26.98
CA ALA A 22 -8.77 19.12 27.42
C ALA A 22 -9.38 18.32 26.23
N LEU A 23 -9.90 19.03 25.23
CA LEU A 23 -10.40 18.44 24.00
C LEU A 23 -9.30 17.70 23.18
N ALA A 24 -8.07 18.20 23.16
CA ALA A 24 -6.98 17.51 22.47
C ALA A 24 -6.61 16.21 23.19
N PHE A 25 -6.54 16.21 24.51
CA PHE A 25 -6.33 14.97 25.28
C PHE A 25 -7.48 13.98 25.10
N LEU A 26 -8.72 14.45 25.07
CA LEU A 26 -9.88 13.59 24.81
C LEU A 26 -9.81 12.96 23.41
N LYS A 27 -9.45 13.72 22.37
CA LYS A 27 -9.27 13.18 20.99
C LYS A 27 -8.19 12.09 20.95
N ILE A 28 -7.06 12.32 21.60
CA ILE A 28 -5.97 11.35 21.70
C ILE A 28 -6.44 10.09 22.43
N ALA A 29 -7.10 10.24 23.58
CA ALA A 29 -7.62 9.12 24.36
C ALA A 29 -8.64 8.29 23.55
N VAL A 30 -9.60 8.95 22.90
CA VAL A 30 -10.59 8.28 22.04
C VAL A 30 -9.91 7.52 20.89
N PHE A 31 -8.92 8.14 20.24
CA PHE A 31 -8.15 7.49 19.19
C PHE A 31 -7.49 6.20 19.69
N PHE A 32 -6.77 6.25 20.80
CA PHE A 32 -6.13 5.05 21.36
C PHE A 32 -7.12 3.99 21.81
N LEU A 33 -8.25 4.37 22.41
CA LEU A 33 -9.31 3.43 22.78
C LEU A 33 -9.90 2.73 21.57
N LEU A 34 -10.15 3.45 20.47
CA LEU A 34 -10.63 2.87 19.22
C LEU A 34 -9.60 1.89 18.62
N VAL A 35 -8.32 2.28 18.58
CA VAL A 35 -7.25 1.39 18.12
C VAL A 35 -7.19 0.11 18.95
N LEU A 36 -7.22 0.22 20.28
CA LEU A 36 -7.21 -0.94 21.18
C LEU A 36 -8.44 -1.83 20.99
N ALA A 37 -9.62 -1.24 20.84
CA ALA A 37 -10.87 -1.97 20.61
C ALA A 37 -10.84 -2.80 19.30
N VAL A 38 -10.23 -2.24 18.23
CA VAL A 38 -10.15 -2.91 16.93
C VAL A 38 -9.00 -3.92 16.86
N THR A 39 -7.94 -3.75 17.64
CA THR A 39 -6.72 -4.58 17.56
C THR A 39 -7.01 -6.08 17.72
N LYS A 40 -7.78 -6.47 18.75
CA LYS A 40 -8.07 -7.89 19.01
C LYS A 40 -8.94 -8.52 17.92
N PRO A 41 -10.10 -7.97 17.52
CA PRO A 41 -10.93 -8.56 16.46
C PRO A 41 -10.20 -8.61 15.11
N LEU A 42 -9.45 -7.55 14.74
CA LEU A 42 -8.67 -7.54 13.51
C LEU A 42 -7.54 -8.58 13.54
N GLY A 43 -6.79 -8.66 14.62
CA GLY A 43 -5.71 -9.65 14.78
C GLY A 43 -6.23 -11.09 14.70
N LEU A 44 -7.38 -11.39 15.30
CA LEU A 44 -8.03 -12.71 15.20
C LEU A 44 -8.50 -12.99 13.76
N HIS A 45 -9.05 -12.00 13.07
CA HIS A 45 -9.43 -12.14 11.66
C HIS A 45 -8.20 -12.43 10.79
N MET A 46 -7.14 -11.66 10.92
CA MET A 46 -5.89 -11.88 10.18
C MET A 46 -5.31 -13.28 10.46
N ARG A 47 -5.28 -13.71 11.72
CA ARG A 47 -4.86 -15.06 12.08
C ARG A 47 -5.63 -16.12 11.29
N ARG A 48 -6.96 -16.04 11.28
CA ARG A 48 -7.83 -16.99 10.55
C ARG A 48 -7.53 -16.98 9.05
N VAL A 49 -7.41 -15.79 8.46
CA VAL A 49 -7.12 -15.61 7.04
C VAL A 49 -5.81 -16.30 6.67
N PHE A 50 -4.72 -16.05 7.40
CA PHE A 50 -3.40 -16.58 7.08
C PHE A 50 -3.18 -18.03 7.52
N SER A 51 -3.98 -18.54 8.45
CA SER A 51 -4.04 -19.98 8.79
C SER A 51 -4.92 -20.78 7.83
N GLY A 52 -5.64 -20.12 6.91
CA GLY A 52 -6.56 -20.79 5.97
C GLY A 52 -7.85 -21.28 6.64
N GLU A 53 -8.18 -20.76 7.82
CA GLU A 53 -9.43 -21.04 8.50
C GLU A 53 -10.60 -20.33 7.80
N ARG A 54 -11.80 -20.86 7.97
CA ARG A 54 -13.01 -20.24 7.39
C ARG A 54 -13.30 -18.88 8.03
N THR A 55 -13.67 -17.92 7.18
CA THR A 55 -14.08 -16.58 7.58
C THR A 55 -15.49 -16.30 7.06
N PHE A 56 -16.17 -15.29 7.61
CA PHE A 56 -17.49 -14.89 7.17
C PHE A 56 -17.53 -14.35 5.72
N LEU A 57 -16.38 -13.95 5.17
CA LEU A 57 -16.23 -13.45 3.80
C LEU A 57 -16.05 -14.56 2.75
N ASP A 58 -15.86 -15.80 3.15
CA ASP A 58 -15.56 -16.93 2.26
C ASP A 58 -16.57 -17.12 1.11
N PRO A 59 -17.89 -17.00 1.31
CA PRO A 59 -18.86 -17.21 0.23
C PRO A 59 -18.63 -16.26 -0.95
N VAL A 60 -18.19 -15.03 -0.68
CA VAL A 60 -17.95 -13.98 -1.69
C VAL A 60 -16.51 -14.01 -2.20
N LEU A 61 -15.54 -14.16 -1.32
CA LEU A 61 -14.12 -13.99 -1.67
C LEU A 61 -13.43 -15.27 -2.16
N CYS A 62 -13.88 -16.47 -1.76
CA CYS A 62 -13.29 -17.71 -2.25
C CYS A 62 -13.37 -17.91 -3.78
N PRO A 63 -14.48 -17.55 -4.46
CA PRO A 63 -14.51 -17.64 -5.91
C PRO A 63 -13.49 -16.70 -6.58
N VAL A 64 -13.37 -15.46 -6.07
CA VAL A 64 -12.42 -14.47 -6.58
C VAL A 64 -10.98 -14.92 -6.34
N GLU A 65 -10.67 -15.38 -5.12
CA GLU A 65 -9.36 -15.90 -4.76
C GLU A 65 -8.94 -17.08 -5.66
N ARG A 66 -9.86 -18.03 -5.89
CA ARG A 66 -9.61 -19.16 -6.81
C ARG A 66 -9.38 -18.71 -8.24
N LEU A 67 -10.09 -17.70 -8.71
CA LEU A 67 -9.91 -17.14 -10.04
C LEU A 67 -8.51 -16.51 -10.16
N VAL A 68 -8.09 -15.73 -9.17
CA VAL A 68 -6.75 -15.11 -9.12
C VAL A 68 -5.66 -16.18 -9.15
N TYR A 69 -5.78 -17.23 -8.33
CA TYR A 69 -4.81 -18.35 -8.32
C TYR A 69 -4.76 -19.09 -9.66
N ARG A 70 -5.93 -19.34 -10.27
CA ARG A 70 -6.01 -20.00 -11.57
C ARG A 70 -5.35 -19.18 -12.68
N LEU A 71 -5.61 -17.86 -12.72
CA LEU A 71 -5.02 -16.96 -13.71
C LEU A 71 -3.51 -16.79 -13.51
N GLY A 72 -3.06 -16.74 -12.25
CA GLY A 72 -1.64 -16.62 -11.90
C GLY A 72 -0.86 -17.93 -11.90
N GLY A 73 -1.51 -19.07 -12.15
CA GLY A 73 -0.84 -20.39 -12.08
C GLY A 73 -0.33 -20.72 -10.67
N VAL A 74 -0.96 -20.17 -9.62
CA VAL A 74 -0.55 -20.33 -8.23
C VAL A 74 -1.23 -21.55 -7.61
N ASP A 75 -0.44 -22.49 -7.09
CA ASP A 75 -0.95 -23.57 -6.24
C ASP A 75 -0.97 -23.11 -4.78
N PRO A 76 -2.17 -22.91 -4.18
CA PRO A 76 -2.28 -22.43 -2.80
C PRO A 76 -1.78 -23.42 -1.74
N LYS A 77 -1.51 -24.68 -2.12
CA LYS A 77 -0.99 -25.70 -1.21
C LYS A 77 0.53 -25.78 -1.21
N LYS A 78 1.17 -25.18 -2.21
CA LYS A 78 2.64 -25.21 -2.34
C LYS A 78 3.27 -24.06 -1.58
N GLU A 79 3.92 -24.39 -0.47
CA GLU A 79 4.72 -23.43 0.29
C GLU A 79 6.10 -23.22 -0.34
N GLN A 80 6.66 -22.04 -0.11
CA GLN A 80 7.98 -21.61 -0.58
C GLN A 80 8.97 -21.57 0.58
N ASP A 81 10.22 -21.87 0.29
CA ASP A 81 11.32 -21.54 1.18
C ASP A 81 11.59 -20.03 1.16
N TRP A 82 12.44 -19.53 2.03
CA TRP A 82 12.69 -18.11 2.13
C TRP A 82 13.28 -17.49 0.86
N LYS A 83 14.08 -18.26 0.08
CA LYS A 83 14.68 -17.77 -1.17
C LYS A 83 13.63 -17.62 -2.26
N ALA A 84 12.78 -18.63 -2.44
CA ALA A 84 11.69 -18.58 -3.40
C ALA A 84 10.68 -17.52 -3.06
N TYR A 85 10.35 -17.33 -1.76
CA TYR A 85 9.47 -16.27 -1.27
C TYR A 85 10.04 -14.88 -1.59
N ALA A 86 11.30 -14.63 -1.22
CA ALA A 86 11.99 -13.37 -1.48
C ALA A 86 12.10 -13.09 -2.99
N SER A 87 12.44 -14.10 -3.80
CA SER A 87 12.50 -13.94 -5.25
C SER A 87 11.14 -13.60 -5.86
N SER A 88 10.06 -14.23 -5.40
CA SER A 88 8.69 -13.91 -5.84
C SER A 88 8.32 -12.46 -5.51
N MET A 89 8.64 -12.01 -4.30
CA MET A 89 8.43 -10.63 -3.86
C MET A 89 9.23 -9.64 -4.71
N LEU A 90 10.49 -9.91 -4.98
CA LEU A 90 11.33 -9.02 -5.80
C LEU A 90 10.84 -8.94 -7.23
N VAL A 91 10.49 -10.08 -7.86
CA VAL A 91 9.90 -10.11 -9.20
C VAL A 91 8.61 -9.29 -9.24
N PHE A 92 7.72 -9.48 -8.26
CA PHE A 92 6.49 -8.71 -8.16
C PHE A 92 6.77 -7.21 -8.03
N SER A 93 7.72 -6.81 -7.19
CA SER A 93 8.09 -5.40 -7.00
C SER A 93 8.68 -4.79 -8.27
N VAL A 94 9.56 -5.51 -8.98
CA VAL A 94 10.11 -5.05 -10.27
C VAL A 94 9.02 -4.86 -11.31
N LEU A 95 8.09 -5.83 -11.42
CA LEU A 95 6.94 -5.71 -12.32
C LEU A 95 6.03 -4.54 -11.93
N GLY A 96 5.84 -4.28 -10.65
CA GLY A 96 5.12 -3.12 -10.14
C GLY A 96 5.78 -1.81 -10.56
N VAL A 97 7.09 -1.66 -10.37
CA VAL A 97 7.84 -0.47 -10.81
C VAL A 97 7.72 -0.25 -12.31
N LEU A 98 7.93 -1.29 -13.10
CA LEU A 98 7.81 -1.20 -14.56
C LEU A 98 6.38 -0.87 -15.00
N GLY A 99 5.37 -1.43 -14.34
CA GLY A 99 3.97 -1.17 -14.63
C GLY A 99 3.58 0.29 -14.33
N VAL A 100 3.87 0.79 -13.13
CA VAL A 100 3.60 2.19 -12.76
C VAL A 100 4.35 3.14 -13.68
N TYR A 101 5.64 2.91 -13.90
CA TYR A 101 6.45 3.71 -14.83
C TYR A 101 5.84 3.75 -16.23
N ALA A 102 5.41 2.60 -16.77
CA ALA A 102 4.80 2.53 -18.09
C ALA A 102 3.49 3.34 -18.16
N PHE A 103 2.61 3.22 -17.15
CA PHE A 103 1.38 4.02 -17.09
C PHE A 103 1.67 5.52 -17.12
N GLU A 104 2.63 5.99 -16.34
CA GLU A 104 3.01 7.40 -16.27
C GLU A 104 3.65 7.90 -17.58
N ARG A 105 4.49 7.07 -18.20
CA ARG A 105 5.14 7.43 -19.47
C ARG A 105 4.19 7.40 -20.67
N LEU A 106 3.18 6.56 -20.62
CA LEU A 106 2.22 6.35 -21.71
C LEU A 106 0.87 7.06 -21.47
N GLN A 107 0.68 7.79 -20.37
CA GLN A 107 -0.61 8.37 -20.02
C GLN A 107 -1.23 9.25 -21.09
N HIS A 108 -0.41 9.91 -21.94
CA HIS A 108 -0.88 10.74 -23.04
C HIS A 108 -1.54 9.95 -24.18
N LEU A 109 -1.31 8.64 -24.25
CA LEU A 109 -1.92 7.69 -25.18
C LEU A 109 -3.09 6.93 -24.59
N LEU A 110 -3.25 6.98 -23.28
CA LEU A 110 -4.25 6.19 -22.56
C LEU A 110 -5.57 6.96 -22.43
N PRO A 111 -6.71 6.28 -22.31
CA PRO A 111 -8.00 6.91 -22.05
C PRO A 111 -8.06 7.56 -20.67
N LEU A 112 -9.15 8.28 -20.38
CA LEU A 112 -9.37 8.99 -19.10
C LEU A 112 -8.30 10.05 -18.80
N ASN A 113 -7.85 10.76 -19.85
CA ASN A 113 -6.98 11.92 -19.78
C ASN A 113 -7.67 13.16 -20.39
N PRO A 114 -8.73 13.69 -19.75
CA PRO A 114 -9.52 14.79 -20.30
C PRO A 114 -8.70 16.06 -20.48
N ASP A 115 -7.75 16.32 -19.58
CA ASP A 115 -6.88 17.50 -19.60
C ASP A 115 -5.70 17.36 -20.56
N ARG A 116 -5.61 16.24 -21.29
CA ARG A 116 -4.54 15.93 -22.24
C ARG A 116 -3.14 16.08 -21.65
N LEU A 117 -2.98 15.64 -20.41
CA LEU A 117 -1.70 15.69 -19.71
C LEU A 117 -0.63 14.92 -20.52
N PRO A 118 0.57 15.50 -20.68
CA PRO A 118 1.67 14.86 -21.41
C PRO A 118 2.25 13.67 -20.66
N ALA A 119 3.17 12.94 -21.29
CA ALA A 119 3.96 11.90 -20.60
C ALA A 119 4.69 12.49 -19.39
N VAL A 120 4.61 11.85 -18.26
CA VAL A 120 5.36 12.26 -17.05
C VAL A 120 6.87 12.20 -17.35
N PRO A 121 7.67 13.21 -16.98
CA PRO A 121 9.11 13.19 -17.22
C PRO A 121 9.79 11.92 -16.69
N PRO A 122 10.78 11.34 -17.39
CA PRO A 122 11.36 10.04 -17.03
C PRO A 122 11.85 9.93 -15.58
N ALA A 123 12.58 10.95 -15.10
CA ALA A 123 13.09 10.97 -13.74
C ALA A 123 11.96 11.02 -12.70
N LEU A 124 10.91 11.80 -12.95
CA LEU A 124 9.75 11.89 -12.07
C LEU A 124 8.95 10.59 -12.07
N ALA A 125 8.71 9.99 -13.25
CA ALA A 125 8.00 8.72 -13.36
C ALA A 125 8.75 7.59 -12.64
N TRP A 126 10.07 7.52 -12.79
CA TRP A 126 10.90 6.56 -12.07
C TRP A 126 10.83 6.75 -10.54
N ASN A 127 10.96 8.00 -10.11
CA ASN A 127 10.85 8.38 -8.71
C ASN A 127 9.50 7.99 -8.11
N THR A 128 8.39 8.29 -8.79
CA THR A 128 7.04 7.96 -8.36
C THR A 128 6.81 6.45 -8.32
N ALA A 129 7.22 5.73 -9.35
CA ALA A 129 7.07 4.27 -9.41
C ALA A 129 7.76 3.58 -8.23
N ILE A 130 9.00 3.96 -7.91
CA ILE A 130 9.70 3.42 -6.73
C ILE A 130 8.98 3.80 -5.45
N SER A 131 8.56 5.05 -5.30
CA SER A 131 7.86 5.52 -4.11
C SER A 131 6.60 4.71 -3.81
N PHE A 132 5.77 4.46 -4.82
CA PHE A 132 4.52 3.73 -4.64
C PHE A 132 4.73 2.23 -4.44
N VAL A 133 5.69 1.62 -5.13
CA VAL A 133 5.98 0.19 -4.97
C VAL A 133 6.62 -0.14 -3.64
N THR A 134 7.45 0.76 -3.10
CA THR A 134 8.05 0.59 -1.77
C THR A 134 7.14 1.03 -0.63
N ASN A 135 5.91 1.44 -0.93
CA ASN A 135 4.90 1.90 0.05
C ASN A 135 5.35 3.12 0.88
N THR A 136 6.22 3.96 0.33
CA THR A 136 6.63 5.22 0.97
C THR A 136 5.72 6.39 0.60
N ASN A 137 5.18 6.38 -0.61
CA ASN A 137 4.15 7.30 -1.12
C ASN A 137 4.50 8.80 -1.04
N TRP A 138 5.78 9.15 -1.03
CA TRP A 138 6.18 10.55 -1.16
C TRP A 138 6.04 11.02 -2.61
N GLN A 139 5.65 12.27 -2.79
CA GLN A 139 5.31 12.84 -4.08
C GLN A 139 6.10 14.13 -4.33
N ALA A 140 6.75 14.20 -5.50
CA ALA A 140 7.42 15.40 -6.00
C ALA A 140 6.60 16.11 -7.11
N TYR A 141 5.28 15.96 -7.09
CA TYR A 141 4.34 16.50 -8.09
C TYR A 141 2.97 16.76 -7.43
N ALA A 142 2.15 17.57 -8.11
CA ALA A 142 0.73 17.71 -7.79
C ALA A 142 -0.07 16.71 -8.65
N GLY A 143 -0.78 15.78 -8.02
CA GLY A 143 -1.46 14.67 -8.70
C GLY A 143 -2.43 15.14 -9.77
N GLU A 144 -3.26 16.13 -9.46
CA GLU A 144 -4.26 16.73 -10.33
C GLU A 144 -3.70 17.47 -11.56
N ALA A 145 -2.45 17.92 -11.50
CA ALA A 145 -1.80 18.64 -12.58
C ALA A 145 -0.82 17.79 -13.39
N THR A 146 -0.48 16.59 -12.92
CA THR A 146 0.60 15.78 -13.51
C THR A 146 0.12 14.40 -13.96
N MET A 147 -0.85 13.81 -13.24
CA MET A 147 -1.29 12.43 -13.44
C MET A 147 -2.70 12.36 -13.99
N SER A 148 -2.88 11.67 -15.13
CA SER A 148 -4.22 11.40 -15.68
C SER A 148 -5.09 10.59 -14.73
N HIS A 149 -6.41 10.66 -14.89
CA HIS A 149 -7.34 9.88 -14.04
C HIS A 149 -7.04 8.40 -14.09
N LEU A 150 -6.77 7.83 -15.26
CA LEU A 150 -6.42 6.42 -15.38
C LEU A 150 -5.11 6.09 -14.66
N THR A 151 -4.08 6.93 -14.79
CA THR A 151 -2.82 6.73 -14.08
C THR A 151 -3.03 6.75 -12.57
N GLN A 152 -3.82 7.68 -12.05
CA GLN A 152 -4.13 7.73 -10.62
C GLN A 152 -4.91 6.49 -10.15
N MET A 153 -5.91 6.05 -10.91
CA MET A 153 -6.77 4.92 -10.52
C MET A 153 -6.10 3.56 -10.71
N ALA A 154 -5.60 3.29 -11.93
CA ALA A 154 -5.12 1.97 -12.34
C ALA A 154 -3.64 1.73 -12.00
N ALA A 155 -2.83 2.77 -11.83
CA ALA A 155 -1.45 2.63 -11.42
C ALA A 155 -1.27 2.99 -9.94
N LEU A 156 -1.48 4.25 -9.56
CA LEU A 156 -1.11 4.71 -8.22
C LEU A 156 -2.01 4.15 -7.11
N ALA A 157 -3.33 4.24 -7.27
CA ALA A 157 -4.26 3.71 -6.25
C ALA A 157 -4.16 2.18 -6.12
N LEU A 158 -4.10 1.45 -7.25
CA LEU A 158 -3.91 0.00 -7.22
C LEU A 158 -2.59 -0.37 -6.54
N GLN A 159 -1.50 0.36 -6.86
CA GLN A 159 -0.21 0.09 -6.26
C GLN A 159 -0.18 0.36 -4.75
N ASN A 160 -0.94 1.33 -4.24
CA ASN A 160 -1.11 1.54 -2.80
C ASN A 160 -1.66 0.29 -2.09
N PHE A 161 -2.66 -0.37 -2.68
CA PHE A 161 -3.17 -1.63 -2.15
C PHE A 161 -2.14 -2.75 -2.22
N LEU A 162 -1.49 -2.91 -3.37
CA LEU A 162 -0.54 -4.00 -3.61
C LEU A 162 0.73 -3.86 -2.78
N SER A 163 1.25 -2.65 -2.59
CA SER A 163 2.44 -2.42 -1.75
C SER A 163 2.14 -2.62 -0.26
N ALA A 164 0.97 -2.17 0.22
CA ALA A 164 0.51 -2.46 1.57
C ALA A 164 0.30 -3.96 1.81
N ALA A 165 -0.31 -4.67 0.84
CA ALA A 165 -0.47 -6.12 0.88
C ALA A 165 0.87 -6.85 0.91
N THR A 166 1.87 -6.38 0.16
CA THR A 166 3.24 -6.89 0.18
C THR A 166 3.86 -6.75 1.57
N GLY A 167 3.69 -5.60 2.22
CA GLY A 167 4.16 -5.38 3.59
C GLY A 167 3.54 -6.35 4.60
N ILE A 168 2.22 -6.59 4.49
CA ILE A 168 1.52 -7.58 5.33
C ILE A 168 2.05 -8.99 5.04
N ALA A 169 2.22 -9.37 3.77
CA ALA A 169 2.73 -10.69 3.38
C ALA A 169 4.13 -10.95 3.97
N ILE A 170 5.03 -9.96 3.90
CA ILE A 170 6.37 -10.03 4.50
C ILE A 170 6.27 -10.19 6.02
N ALA A 171 5.44 -9.40 6.70
CA ALA A 171 5.25 -9.50 8.15
C ALA A 171 4.76 -10.90 8.54
N VAL A 172 3.81 -11.47 7.81
CA VAL A 172 3.32 -12.84 8.05
C VAL A 172 4.40 -13.88 7.82
N ALA A 173 5.22 -13.74 6.77
CA ALA A 173 6.34 -14.64 6.51
C ALA A 173 7.39 -14.60 7.64
N VAL A 174 7.72 -13.41 8.14
CA VAL A 174 8.64 -13.22 9.28
C VAL A 174 8.08 -13.87 10.55
N ILE A 175 6.79 -13.64 10.85
CA ILE A 175 6.11 -14.25 12.00
C ILE A 175 6.16 -15.79 11.90
N ARG A 176 5.88 -16.36 10.71
CA ARG A 176 5.98 -17.81 10.50
C ARG A 176 7.41 -18.31 10.67
N GLY A 177 8.40 -17.58 10.17
CA GLY A 177 9.81 -17.93 10.31
C GLY A 177 10.28 -17.96 11.77
N ILE A 178 9.73 -17.08 12.62
CA ILE A 178 10.03 -17.07 14.05
C ILE A 178 9.23 -18.16 14.80
N ALA A 179 7.96 -18.34 14.44
CA ALA A 179 7.06 -19.25 15.17
C ALA A 179 7.27 -20.74 14.83
N ARG A 180 7.80 -21.05 13.65
CA ARG A 180 8.03 -22.42 13.17
C ARG A 180 9.50 -22.80 13.34
N THR A 181 9.85 -23.44 14.44
CA THR A 181 11.25 -23.78 14.80
C THR A 181 11.92 -24.79 13.88
N GLU A 182 11.13 -25.64 13.17
CA GLU A 182 11.67 -26.73 12.33
C GLU A 182 11.20 -26.69 10.87
N ALA A 183 10.35 -25.73 10.49
CA ALA A 183 9.83 -25.67 9.13
C ALA A 183 10.84 -25.05 8.15
N LYS A 184 11.07 -25.74 7.02
CA LYS A 184 11.90 -25.25 5.92
C LYS A 184 11.17 -24.21 5.03
N THR A 185 9.88 -24.00 5.25
CA THR A 185 9.00 -23.15 4.44
C THR A 185 8.33 -22.09 5.27
N ILE A 186 8.06 -20.92 4.67
CA ILE A 186 7.49 -19.76 5.32
C ILE A 186 6.13 -19.34 4.72
N GLY A 187 5.53 -20.19 3.89
CA GLY A 187 4.27 -19.93 3.19
C GLY A 187 4.48 -19.66 1.71
N SER A 188 3.51 -19.03 1.05
CA SER A 188 3.60 -18.65 -0.37
C SER A 188 3.34 -17.15 -0.50
N PHE A 189 4.28 -16.42 -1.10
CA PHE A 189 4.15 -14.97 -1.33
C PHE A 189 2.87 -14.62 -2.09
N TRP A 190 2.57 -15.35 -3.15
CA TRP A 190 1.40 -15.08 -3.99
C TRP A 190 0.08 -15.32 -3.27
N VAL A 191 0.04 -16.33 -2.40
CA VAL A 191 -1.14 -16.61 -1.55
C VAL A 191 -1.29 -15.53 -0.48
N ASP A 192 -0.20 -15.17 0.18
CA ASP A 192 -0.22 -14.15 1.22
C ASP A 192 -0.57 -12.76 0.64
N LEU A 193 -0.03 -12.39 -0.51
CA LEU A 193 -0.37 -11.17 -1.24
C LEU A 193 -1.86 -11.12 -1.58
N THR A 194 -2.39 -12.19 -2.17
CA THR A 194 -3.80 -12.28 -2.57
C THR A 194 -4.72 -12.18 -1.36
N ARG A 195 -4.42 -12.90 -0.28
CA ARG A 195 -5.20 -12.86 0.96
C ARG A 195 -5.12 -11.52 1.65
N SER A 196 -3.94 -10.90 1.71
CA SER A 196 -3.76 -9.55 2.25
C SER A 196 -4.63 -8.54 1.51
N THR A 197 -4.63 -8.61 0.17
CA THR A 197 -5.42 -7.69 -0.66
C THR A 197 -6.92 -7.93 -0.51
N LEU A 198 -7.39 -9.18 -0.74
CA LEU A 198 -8.81 -9.48 -0.85
C LEU A 198 -9.51 -9.64 0.50
N ARG A 199 -8.84 -10.23 1.50
CA ARG A 199 -9.46 -10.61 2.77
C ARG A 199 -9.15 -9.67 3.92
N VAL A 200 -8.14 -8.81 3.79
CA VAL A 200 -7.77 -7.84 4.82
C VAL A 200 -8.01 -6.42 4.33
N LEU A 201 -7.28 -5.97 3.31
CA LEU A 201 -7.32 -4.57 2.89
C LEU A 201 -8.65 -4.18 2.25
N LEU A 202 -9.14 -4.96 1.30
CA LEU A 202 -10.38 -4.65 0.59
C LEU A 202 -11.59 -4.52 1.53
N PRO A 203 -11.85 -5.43 2.48
CA PRO A 203 -12.99 -5.29 3.40
C PRO A 203 -12.86 -4.10 4.37
N ILE A 204 -11.65 -3.65 4.67
CA ILE A 204 -11.43 -2.49 5.55
C ILE A 204 -11.62 -1.17 4.79
N SER A 205 -11.42 -1.18 3.48
CA SER A 205 -11.54 0.01 2.62
C SER A 205 -12.96 0.29 2.12
N LEU A 206 -13.90 -0.65 2.30
CA LEU A 206 -15.32 -0.54 1.92
C LEU A 206 -16.17 -0.07 3.10
#